data_26107694992b5bcc4a0db14c90288c30
#
_entry.id   26107694992b5bcc4a0db14c90288c30
#
_cell.length_a   1.000
_cell.length_b   1.000
_cell.length_c   1.000
_cell.angle_alpha   90.00
_cell.angle_beta   90.00
_cell.angle_gamma   90.00
#
_symmetry.space_group_name_H-M   'P 1'
#
loop_
_entity.id
_entity.type
_entity.pdbx_description
1 polymer ?
#
loop_
_entity_poly.entity_id
_entity_poly.type
_entity_poly.pdbx_seq_one_letter_code
_entity_poly.pdbx_strand_id
1 'polypeptide(L)'
;ESPTWPMLTVLHEACNACVKQDYIVTNACQGCYARPRMTNCPKKAIYIRHHAHIDNDKCIHCGICAQNCPYHAIIKIPVPCEEACPVGAITKGPDGHERIDFDKCIFCGNCMRECPFGAMMDKSQLVDVIKHIMNGKKVVAMYAPAIAAQFRAHPGQLESALLKCGFSRVWEVAIGADLTADMEAEEFEERMHEGHKLMTTSCCPAYVRAVHIHVPELSPFPSCT
;
A
#
# COMPACT_ATOMS: atom_id res chain seq x y z
N GLU A 1 25.26 -10.36 -1.37
CA GLU A 1 24.80 -9.29 -0.45
C GLU A 1 23.27 -9.36 -0.36
N SER A 2 22.74 -9.38 0.85
CA SER A 2 21.29 -9.39 1.09
C SER A 2 20.66 -8.11 0.57
N PRO A 3 19.41 -8.14 0.06
CA PRO A 3 18.70 -6.95 -0.39
C PRO A 3 18.74 -5.87 0.69
N THR A 4 19.00 -4.63 0.30
CA THR A 4 19.05 -3.51 1.24
C THR A 4 17.69 -3.31 1.89
N TRP A 5 17.58 -3.73 3.14
CA TRP A 5 16.42 -3.47 3.98
C TRP A 5 16.38 -1.98 4.39
N PRO A 6 15.23 -1.34 4.43
CA PRO A 6 13.89 -1.81 4.05
C PRO A 6 13.65 -1.77 2.53
N MET A 7 12.70 -2.60 2.04
CA MET A 7 12.39 -2.73 0.60
C MET A 7 11.65 -1.52 0.03
N LEU A 8 10.89 -0.79 0.83
CA LEU A 8 10.18 0.42 0.44
C LEU A 8 10.99 1.67 0.76
N THR A 9 10.78 2.72 0.00
CA THR A 9 11.36 4.03 0.23
C THR A 9 10.40 5.15 -0.16
N VAL A 10 10.66 6.34 0.36
CA VAL A 10 10.02 7.57 -0.08
C VAL A 10 11.06 8.40 -0.82
N LEU A 11 10.81 8.70 -2.06
CA LEU A 11 11.62 9.64 -2.83
C LEU A 11 11.20 11.06 -2.46
N HIS A 12 12.00 11.74 -1.66
CA HIS A 12 11.69 13.08 -1.16
C HIS A 12 11.48 14.08 -2.28
N GLU A 13 12.27 13.99 -3.36
CA GLU A 13 12.19 14.87 -4.51
C GLU A 13 10.89 14.71 -5.31
N ALA A 14 10.28 13.53 -5.26
CA ALA A 14 8.99 13.25 -5.90
C ALA A 14 7.80 13.43 -4.94
N CYS A 15 8.04 13.51 -3.64
CA CYS A 15 6.99 13.66 -2.66
C CYS A 15 6.45 15.11 -2.66
N ASN A 16 5.20 15.27 -3.06
CA ASN A 16 4.56 16.59 -3.15
C ASN A 16 4.17 17.17 -1.77
N ALA A 17 4.56 16.53 -0.66
CA ALA A 17 4.19 16.95 0.70
C ALA A 17 2.69 17.27 0.82
N CYS A 18 1.82 16.38 0.31
CA CYS A 18 0.38 16.57 0.22
C CYS A 18 -0.20 17.14 1.50
N VAL A 19 -0.80 18.33 1.41
CA VAL A 19 -1.30 19.04 2.60
C VAL A 19 -2.42 18.22 3.24
N LYS A 20 -2.32 17.99 4.53
CA LYS A 20 -3.38 17.35 5.30
C LYS A 20 -4.51 18.37 5.53
N GLN A 21 -5.31 18.59 4.50
CA GLN A 21 -6.55 19.36 4.58
C GLN A 21 -7.72 18.39 4.57
N ASP A 22 -8.13 17.96 5.76
CA ASP A 22 -9.20 16.96 5.84
C ASP A 22 -10.51 17.44 5.24
N TYR A 23 -10.84 18.76 5.37
CA TYR A 23 -12.06 19.32 4.81
C TYR A 23 -11.83 20.69 4.20
N ILE A 24 -12.26 20.87 2.97
CA ILE A 24 -12.27 22.15 2.27
C ILE A 24 -13.68 22.53 1.82
N VAL A 25 -13.93 23.81 1.74
CA VAL A 25 -15.16 24.36 1.16
C VAL A 25 -14.90 24.66 -0.31
N THR A 26 -15.70 24.05 -1.18
CA THR A 26 -15.61 24.24 -2.64
C THR A 26 -16.47 25.44 -3.10
N ASN A 27 -16.31 25.81 -4.37
CA ASN A 27 -17.10 26.86 -5.02
C ASN A 27 -18.62 26.52 -5.13
N ALA A 28 -19.02 25.27 -4.87
CA ALA A 28 -20.42 24.87 -4.76
C ALA A 28 -21.14 25.47 -3.53
N CYS A 29 -20.41 26.14 -2.63
CA CYS A 29 -20.99 26.75 -1.44
C CYS A 29 -21.89 27.94 -1.80
N GLN A 30 -23.20 27.85 -1.47
CA GLN A 30 -24.20 28.87 -1.74
C GLN A 30 -24.33 29.93 -0.63
N GLY A 31 -23.51 29.89 0.42
CA GLY A 31 -23.61 30.85 1.54
C GLY A 31 -24.98 30.81 2.25
N CYS A 32 -25.67 29.69 2.28
CA CYS A 32 -27.06 29.51 2.74
C CYS A 32 -27.34 30.19 4.09
N TYR A 33 -28.54 30.79 4.23
CA TYR A 33 -28.91 31.53 5.43
C TYR A 33 -29.06 30.65 6.68
N ALA A 34 -29.58 29.42 6.53
CA ALA A 34 -29.78 28.48 7.63
C ALA A 34 -28.47 27.99 8.29
N ARG A 35 -27.34 28.09 7.60
CA ARG A 35 -25.97 27.82 8.10
C ARG A 35 -25.81 26.51 8.89
N PRO A 36 -26.39 25.37 8.47
CA PRO A 36 -26.44 24.15 9.27
C PRO A 36 -25.05 23.61 9.64
N ARG A 37 -24.04 23.81 8.78
CA ARG A 37 -22.66 23.41 9.01
C ARG A 37 -21.96 24.23 10.11
N MET A 38 -22.34 25.52 10.27
CA MET A 38 -21.79 26.38 11.31
C MET A 38 -22.43 26.09 12.67
N THR A 39 -23.76 25.93 12.69
CA THR A 39 -24.54 25.61 13.91
C THR A 39 -24.16 24.25 14.49
N ASN A 40 -23.90 23.24 13.65
CA ASN A 40 -23.54 21.90 14.06
C ASN A 40 -22.03 21.69 14.30
N CYS A 41 -21.19 22.73 14.14
CA CYS A 41 -19.76 22.60 14.38
C CYS A 41 -19.46 22.66 15.89
N PRO A 42 -19.00 21.58 16.53
CA PRO A 42 -18.77 21.53 17.98
C PRO A 42 -17.65 22.48 18.44
N LYS A 43 -16.69 22.77 17.55
CA LYS A 43 -15.57 23.69 17.85
C LYS A 43 -15.76 25.10 17.28
N LYS A 44 -16.91 25.36 16.65
CA LYS A 44 -17.20 26.66 16.01
C LYS A 44 -16.08 27.10 15.06
N ALA A 45 -15.46 26.13 14.38
CA ALA A 45 -14.36 26.34 13.45
C ALA A 45 -14.80 26.85 12.07
N ILE A 46 -16.13 27.07 11.87
CA ILE A 46 -16.66 27.51 10.58
C ILE A 46 -17.20 28.93 10.72
N TYR A 47 -16.74 29.81 9.85
CA TYR A 47 -17.26 31.16 9.72
C TYR A 47 -17.71 31.43 8.28
N ILE A 48 -18.59 32.40 8.08
CA ILE A 48 -19.14 32.75 6.79
C ILE A 48 -18.82 34.22 6.51
N ARG A 49 -18.23 34.47 5.32
CA ARG A 49 -18.20 35.78 4.68
C ARG A 49 -19.19 35.75 3.53
N HIS A 50 -18.75 35.65 2.29
CA HIS A 50 -19.63 35.31 1.13
C HIS A 50 -19.89 33.82 1.05
N HIS A 51 -18.84 33.01 1.33
CA HIS A 51 -18.88 31.56 1.41
C HIS A 51 -18.43 31.10 2.80
N ALA A 52 -18.67 29.85 3.11
CA ALA A 52 -18.14 29.25 4.34
C ALA A 52 -16.62 29.09 4.25
N HIS A 53 -15.96 29.27 5.38
CA HIS A 53 -14.53 29.02 5.56
C HIS A 53 -14.33 28.16 6.79
N ILE A 54 -13.37 27.26 6.74
CA ILE A 54 -12.98 26.40 7.86
C ILE A 54 -11.66 26.93 8.42
N ASP A 55 -11.68 27.22 9.70
CA ASP A 55 -10.49 27.56 10.48
C ASP A 55 -9.79 26.24 10.86
N ASN A 56 -8.70 25.92 10.19
CA ASN A 56 -8.00 24.66 10.36
C ASN A 56 -7.33 24.51 11.73
N ASP A 57 -7.01 25.64 12.40
CA ASP A 57 -6.40 25.62 13.72
C ASP A 57 -7.41 25.21 14.81
N LYS A 58 -8.69 25.48 14.57
CA LYS A 58 -9.80 25.09 15.47
C LYS A 58 -10.49 23.79 15.05
N CYS A 59 -10.29 23.37 13.81
CA CYS A 59 -10.97 22.21 13.24
C CYS A 59 -10.43 20.89 13.85
N ILE A 60 -11.34 20.05 14.34
CA ILE A 60 -11.01 18.72 14.86
C ILE A 60 -11.29 17.60 13.82
N HIS A 61 -11.52 17.95 12.59
CA HIS A 61 -11.70 17.04 11.46
C HIS A 61 -12.82 16.00 11.61
N CYS A 62 -13.88 16.32 12.37
CA CYS A 62 -14.98 15.37 12.69
C CYS A 62 -15.95 15.07 11.54
N GLY A 63 -15.90 15.82 10.44
CA GLY A 63 -16.75 15.59 9.25
C GLY A 63 -18.20 16.05 9.34
N ILE A 64 -18.70 16.47 10.49
CA ILE A 64 -20.11 16.87 10.71
C ILE A 64 -20.55 17.97 9.73
N CYS A 65 -19.67 18.91 9.41
CA CYS A 65 -19.95 19.99 8.47
C CYS A 65 -20.18 19.50 7.04
N ALA A 66 -19.48 18.47 6.61
CA ALA A 66 -19.66 17.87 5.30
C ALA A 66 -21.01 17.13 5.21
N GLN A 67 -21.34 16.34 6.23
CA GLN A 67 -22.61 15.61 6.33
C GLN A 67 -23.83 16.53 6.36
N ASN A 68 -23.73 17.68 7.05
CA ASN A 68 -24.80 18.65 7.18
C ASN A 68 -24.84 19.70 6.06
N CYS A 69 -24.05 19.56 5.00
CA CYS A 69 -24.09 20.47 3.88
C CYS A 69 -25.07 20.00 2.80
N PRO A 70 -26.24 20.64 2.59
CA PRO A 70 -27.22 20.18 1.60
C PRO A 70 -26.72 20.29 0.15
N TYR A 71 -25.67 21.09 -0.09
CA TYR A 71 -25.06 21.26 -1.42
C TYR A 71 -23.81 20.41 -1.59
N HIS A 72 -23.43 19.58 -0.62
CA HIS A 72 -22.19 18.80 -0.62
C HIS A 72 -20.95 19.63 -0.97
N ALA A 73 -20.97 20.91 -0.59
CA ALA A 73 -19.92 21.87 -0.90
C ALA A 73 -18.67 21.74 0.00
N ILE A 74 -18.68 20.84 0.97
CA ILE A 74 -17.53 20.53 1.83
C ILE A 74 -17.09 19.13 1.51
N ILE A 75 -15.85 19.00 1.05
CA ILE A 75 -15.25 17.72 0.68
C ILE A 75 -14.05 17.41 1.57
N LYS A 76 -13.81 16.12 1.82
CA LYS A 76 -12.59 15.63 2.45
C LYS A 76 -11.52 15.46 1.37
N ILE A 77 -10.32 15.98 1.62
CA ILE A 77 -9.15 15.73 0.77
C ILE A 77 -8.21 14.80 1.55
N PRO A 78 -8.15 13.52 1.16
CA PRO A 78 -7.25 12.57 1.78
C PRO A 78 -5.80 12.82 1.36
N VAL A 79 -4.85 12.36 2.18
CA VAL A 79 -3.48 12.11 1.75
C VAL A 79 -3.44 10.66 1.25
N PRO A 80 -3.30 10.42 -0.07
CA PRO A 80 -3.57 9.11 -0.66
C PRO A 80 -2.76 7.97 -0.03
N CYS A 81 -1.47 8.18 0.24
CA CYS A 81 -0.60 7.15 0.81
C CYS A 81 -0.89 6.87 2.29
N GLU A 82 -1.28 7.89 3.09
CA GLU A 82 -1.69 7.70 4.49
C GLU A 82 -3.01 6.91 4.56
N GLU A 83 -4.01 7.29 3.75
CA GLU A 83 -5.33 6.64 3.72
C GLU A 83 -5.27 5.20 3.18
N ALA A 84 -4.36 4.94 2.24
CA ALA A 84 -4.17 3.59 1.69
C ALA A 84 -3.45 2.64 2.63
N CYS A 85 -2.82 3.14 3.69
CA CYS A 85 -2.06 2.31 4.60
C CYS A 85 -2.96 1.62 5.63
N PRO A 86 -3.18 0.28 5.55
CA PRO A 86 -4.12 -0.41 6.43
C PRO A 86 -3.66 -0.45 7.90
N VAL A 87 -2.38 -0.21 8.16
CA VAL A 87 -1.77 -0.29 9.50
C VAL A 87 -1.32 1.08 10.02
N GLY A 88 -1.61 2.17 9.30
CA GLY A 88 -1.24 3.52 9.70
C GLY A 88 0.27 3.73 9.86
N ALA A 89 1.08 3.06 9.04
CA ALA A 89 2.53 3.15 9.08
C ALA A 89 3.10 4.37 8.34
N ILE A 90 2.26 5.20 7.71
CA ILE A 90 2.68 6.36 6.94
C ILE A 90 2.22 7.62 7.66
N THR A 91 3.15 8.52 7.92
CA THR A 91 2.89 9.77 8.62
C THR A 91 3.81 10.87 8.10
N LYS A 92 3.40 12.13 8.30
CA LYS A 92 4.24 13.28 7.94
C LYS A 92 5.43 13.45 8.88
N GLY A 93 6.59 13.67 8.27
CA GLY A 93 7.77 14.12 8.95
C GLY A 93 7.72 15.63 9.29
N PRO A 94 8.70 16.13 10.05
CA PRO A 94 8.79 17.55 10.41
C PRO A 94 9.03 18.48 9.21
N ASP A 95 9.49 17.92 8.10
CA ASP A 95 9.71 18.59 6.81
C ASP A 95 8.45 18.58 5.91
N GLY A 96 7.36 18.02 6.40
CA GLY A 96 6.09 17.89 5.68
C GLY A 96 6.03 16.72 4.68
N HIS A 97 7.16 16.05 4.40
CA HIS A 97 7.19 14.87 3.55
C HIS A 97 6.73 13.63 4.31
N GLU A 98 6.23 12.66 3.57
CA GLU A 98 5.78 11.41 4.15
C GLU A 98 6.96 10.54 4.61
N ARG A 99 6.77 9.83 5.70
CA ARG A 99 7.72 8.85 6.25
C ARG A 99 7.03 7.54 6.53
N ILE A 100 7.77 6.45 6.38
CA ILE A 100 7.29 5.10 6.65
C ILE A 100 7.87 4.64 7.98
N ASP A 101 6.99 4.30 8.92
CA ASP A 101 7.34 3.59 10.14
C ASP A 101 7.50 2.10 9.80
N PHE A 102 8.74 1.64 9.68
CA PHE A 102 9.04 0.27 9.28
C PHE A 102 8.75 -0.76 10.36
N ASP A 103 8.58 -0.36 11.61
CA ASP A 103 8.18 -1.27 12.68
C ASP A 103 6.70 -1.65 12.58
N LYS A 104 5.88 -0.77 11.99
CA LYS A 104 4.47 -1.02 11.71
C LYS A 104 4.21 -1.52 10.29
N CYS A 105 5.08 -1.17 9.34
CA CYS A 105 4.87 -1.43 7.93
C CYS A 105 4.87 -2.92 7.62
N ILE A 106 3.84 -3.39 6.91
CA ILE A 106 3.71 -4.79 6.47
C ILE A 106 4.16 -5.03 5.02
N PHE A 107 4.71 -4.04 4.35
CA PHE A 107 5.20 -4.10 2.96
C PHE A 107 4.15 -4.55 1.92
N CYS A 108 2.87 -4.22 2.13
CA CYS A 108 1.78 -4.60 1.21
C CYS A 108 1.76 -3.84 -0.13
N GLY A 109 2.49 -2.73 -0.25
CA GLY A 109 2.59 -1.94 -1.48
C GLY A 109 1.41 -1.00 -1.80
N ASN A 110 0.36 -0.95 -0.98
CA ASN A 110 -0.80 -0.10 -1.24
C ASN A 110 -0.45 1.38 -1.44
N CYS A 111 0.50 1.89 -0.64
CA CYS A 111 0.97 3.27 -0.75
C CYS A 111 1.63 3.59 -2.10
N MET A 112 2.30 2.61 -2.71
CA MET A 112 2.90 2.76 -4.04
C MET A 112 1.83 2.91 -5.12
N ARG A 113 0.77 2.10 -5.03
CA ARG A 113 -0.34 2.13 -5.99
C ARG A 113 -1.12 3.42 -5.93
N GLU A 114 -1.34 3.96 -4.74
CA GLU A 114 -2.19 5.13 -4.52
C GLU A 114 -1.43 6.48 -4.61
N CYS A 115 -0.10 6.47 -4.61
CA CYS A 115 0.69 7.71 -4.73
C CYS A 115 0.68 8.23 -6.17
N PRO A 116 -0.01 9.35 -6.49
CA PRO A 116 -0.09 9.86 -7.87
C PRO A 116 1.23 10.48 -8.35
N PHE A 117 2.17 10.72 -7.45
CA PHE A 117 3.46 11.33 -7.76
C PHE A 117 4.59 10.31 -7.91
N GLY A 118 4.31 9.01 -7.66
CA GLY A 118 5.33 7.96 -7.69
C GLY A 118 6.43 8.12 -6.62
N ALA A 119 6.14 8.85 -5.53
CA ALA A 119 7.11 9.06 -4.46
C ALA A 119 7.31 7.84 -3.57
N MET A 120 6.26 7.02 -3.41
CA MET A 120 6.33 5.75 -2.70
C MET A 120 6.79 4.67 -3.68
N MET A 121 7.98 4.13 -3.48
CA MET A 121 8.57 3.16 -4.41
C MET A 121 9.25 2.01 -3.67
N ASP A 122 9.40 0.90 -4.38
CA ASP A 122 10.33 -0.16 -3.99
C ASP A 122 11.76 0.21 -4.35
N LYS A 123 12.71 -0.36 -3.63
CA LYS A 123 14.13 -0.25 -3.96
C LYS A 123 14.46 -1.24 -5.07
N SER A 124 14.49 -0.76 -6.29
CA SER A 124 14.83 -1.58 -7.46
C SER A 124 16.25 -2.11 -7.39
N GLN A 125 16.42 -3.40 -7.67
CA GLN A 125 17.72 -4.08 -7.80
C GLN A 125 18.12 -4.28 -9.27
N LEU A 126 17.47 -3.60 -10.20
CA LEU A 126 17.70 -3.76 -11.64
C LEU A 126 19.16 -3.60 -12.02
N VAL A 127 19.84 -2.58 -11.47
CA VAL A 127 21.27 -2.31 -11.77
C VAL A 127 22.15 -3.46 -11.30
N ASP A 128 21.85 -4.07 -10.15
CA ASP A 128 22.64 -5.19 -9.62
C ASP A 128 22.43 -6.45 -10.46
N VAL A 129 21.20 -6.72 -10.91
CA VAL A 129 20.90 -7.80 -11.85
C VAL A 129 21.66 -7.63 -13.16
N ILE A 130 21.65 -6.43 -13.76
CA ILE A 130 22.40 -6.13 -14.99
C ILE A 130 23.89 -6.36 -14.78
N LYS A 131 24.47 -5.88 -13.68
CA LYS A 131 25.89 -6.12 -13.35
C LYS A 131 26.22 -7.60 -13.21
N HIS A 132 25.33 -8.40 -12.59
CA HIS A 132 25.54 -9.83 -12.48
C HIS A 132 25.55 -10.52 -13.84
N ILE A 133 24.62 -10.18 -14.73
CA ILE A 133 24.57 -10.70 -16.11
C ILE A 133 25.85 -10.31 -16.87
N MET A 134 26.23 -9.02 -16.82
CA MET A 134 27.44 -8.53 -17.50
C MET A 134 28.73 -9.17 -17.01
N ASN A 135 28.78 -9.55 -15.72
CA ASN A 135 29.90 -10.25 -15.11
C ASN A 135 29.88 -11.77 -15.38
N GLY A 136 29.01 -12.25 -16.25
CA GLY A 136 28.92 -13.67 -16.62
C GLY A 136 28.33 -14.60 -15.54
N LYS A 137 27.69 -14.03 -14.50
CA LYS A 137 27.01 -14.87 -13.50
C LYS A 137 25.74 -15.49 -14.11
N LYS A 138 25.45 -16.73 -13.70
CA LYS A 138 24.19 -17.39 -14.07
C LYS A 138 23.06 -16.79 -13.27
N VAL A 139 22.23 -15.95 -13.90
CA VAL A 139 21.04 -15.35 -13.31
C VAL A 139 19.82 -16.05 -13.87
N VAL A 140 18.90 -16.47 -13.01
CA VAL A 140 17.62 -17.09 -13.38
C VAL A 140 16.51 -16.06 -13.18
N ALA A 141 15.63 -15.92 -14.17
CA ALA A 141 14.42 -15.12 -14.03
C ALA A 141 13.26 -16.00 -13.56
N MET A 142 12.44 -15.44 -12.68
CA MET A 142 11.13 -16.00 -12.30
C MET A 142 10.06 -14.97 -12.57
N TYR A 143 8.93 -15.39 -13.11
CA TYR A 143 7.78 -14.52 -13.33
C TYR A 143 6.48 -15.16 -12.87
N ALA A 144 5.55 -14.34 -12.38
CA ALA A 144 4.22 -14.79 -11.99
C ALA A 144 3.25 -14.73 -13.18
N PRO A 145 2.22 -15.59 -13.22
CA PRO A 145 1.20 -15.58 -14.29
C PRO A 145 0.52 -14.22 -14.47
N ALA A 146 0.40 -13.43 -13.41
CA ALA A 146 -0.19 -12.09 -13.43
C ALA A 146 0.51 -11.12 -14.41
N ILE A 147 1.75 -11.40 -14.81
CA ILE A 147 2.48 -10.58 -15.79
C ILE A 147 1.79 -10.55 -17.16
N ALA A 148 1.02 -11.59 -17.49
CA ALA A 148 0.26 -11.66 -18.74
C ALA A 148 -0.76 -10.52 -18.90
N ALA A 149 -1.24 -9.95 -17.78
CA ALA A 149 -2.14 -8.80 -17.80
C ALA A 149 -1.41 -7.46 -18.07
N GLN A 150 -0.10 -7.42 -17.89
CA GLN A 150 0.70 -6.20 -18.04
C GLN A 150 1.36 -6.06 -19.42
N PHE A 151 1.57 -7.16 -20.10
CA PHE A 151 2.18 -7.19 -21.43
C PHE A 151 1.22 -7.78 -22.47
N ARG A 152 1.09 -7.10 -23.62
CA ARG A 152 0.35 -7.63 -24.79
C ARG A 152 1.23 -8.63 -25.55
N ALA A 153 1.65 -9.70 -24.87
CA ALA A 153 2.55 -10.69 -25.43
C ALA A 153 2.14 -12.10 -24.94
N HIS A 154 2.37 -13.09 -25.78
CA HIS A 154 2.21 -14.48 -25.37
C HIS A 154 3.30 -14.87 -24.35
N PRO A 155 3.02 -15.72 -23.34
CA PRO A 155 4.02 -16.14 -22.33
C PRO A 155 5.37 -16.60 -22.90
N GLY A 156 5.37 -17.39 -23.99
CA GLY A 156 6.60 -17.82 -24.65
C GLY A 156 7.41 -16.69 -25.31
N GLN A 157 6.77 -15.57 -25.66
CA GLN A 157 7.51 -14.37 -26.13
C GLN A 157 8.21 -13.68 -24.98
N LEU A 158 7.58 -13.62 -23.81
CA LEU A 158 8.20 -13.07 -22.60
C LEU A 158 9.42 -13.90 -22.19
N GLU A 159 9.28 -15.22 -22.13
CA GLU A 159 10.38 -16.14 -21.85
C GLU A 159 11.55 -15.91 -22.82
N SER A 160 11.26 -15.91 -24.12
CA SER A 160 12.26 -15.67 -25.17
C SER A 160 12.94 -14.29 -25.01
N ALA A 161 12.19 -13.26 -24.62
CA ALA A 161 12.73 -11.93 -24.39
C ALA A 161 13.69 -11.92 -23.18
N LEU A 162 13.32 -12.54 -22.08
CA LEU A 162 14.16 -12.64 -20.90
C LEU A 162 15.46 -13.41 -21.17
N LEU A 163 15.39 -14.52 -21.90
CA LEU A 163 16.59 -15.25 -22.35
C LEU A 163 17.51 -14.37 -23.21
N LYS A 164 16.93 -13.58 -24.13
CA LYS A 164 17.71 -12.62 -24.94
C LYS A 164 18.33 -11.48 -24.13
N CYS A 165 17.72 -11.11 -22.99
CA CYS A 165 18.31 -10.15 -22.04
C CYS A 165 19.50 -10.69 -21.26
N GLY A 166 19.82 -12.00 -21.40
CA GLY A 166 21.00 -12.60 -20.79
C GLY A 166 20.70 -13.44 -19.54
N PHE A 167 19.44 -13.67 -19.21
CA PHE A 167 19.10 -14.64 -18.18
C PHE A 167 19.43 -16.06 -18.63
N SER A 168 19.97 -16.88 -17.73
CA SER A 168 20.40 -18.24 -18.05
C SER A 168 19.24 -19.23 -18.13
N ARG A 169 18.17 -18.97 -17.40
CA ARG A 169 16.92 -19.74 -17.38
C ARG A 169 15.77 -18.83 -17.01
N VAL A 170 14.56 -19.24 -17.37
CA VAL A 170 13.31 -18.57 -17.03
C VAL A 170 12.34 -19.60 -16.48
N TRP A 171 11.68 -19.29 -15.36
CA TRP A 171 10.73 -20.17 -14.70
C TRP A 171 9.42 -19.43 -14.43
N GLU A 172 8.30 -20.10 -14.63
CA GLU A 172 7.01 -19.64 -14.19
C GLU A 172 6.79 -20.05 -12.72
N VAL A 173 6.48 -19.07 -11.87
CA VAL A 173 6.30 -19.28 -10.41
C VAL A 173 5.11 -20.19 -10.11
N ALA A 174 4.13 -20.32 -11.02
CA ALA A 174 2.98 -21.20 -10.87
C ALA A 174 3.39 -22.66 -10.60
N ILE A 175 4.50 -23.14 -11.18
CA ILE A 175 5.02 -24.48 -10.90
C ILE A 175 5.38 -24.65 -9.41
N GLY A 176 5.98 -23.61 -8.81
CA GLY A 176 6.26 -23.60 -7.37
C GLY A 176 4.99 -23.52 -6.53
N ALA A 177 3.99 -22.77 -7.00
CA ALA A 177 2.71 -22.66 -6.33
C ALA A 177 1.95 -23.97 -6.25
N ASP A 178 2.00 -24.79 -7.32
CA ASP A 178 1.40 -26.13 -7.31
C ASP A 178 2.07 -27.02 -6.26
N LEU A 179 3.41 -27.03 -6.21
CA LEU A 179 4.15 -27.78 -5.19
C LEU A 179 3.83 -27.30 -3.76
N THR A 180 3.75 -26.00 -3.56
CA THR A 180 3.37 -25.41 -2.26
C THR A 180 1.96 -25.81 -1.87
N ALA A 181 1.01 -25.83 -2.81
CA ALA A 181 -0.37 -26.21 -2.55
C ALA A 181 -0.48 -27.68 -2.09
N ASP A 182 0.27 -28.59 -2.71
CA ASP A 182 0.32 -29.99 -2.31
C ASP A 182 0.88 -30.14 -0.89
N MET A 183 2.01 -29.48 -0.59
CA MET A 183 2.64 -29.50 0.73
C MET A 183 1.75 -28.89 1.82
N GLU A 184 1.08 -27.77 1.54
CA GLU A 184 0.15 -27.14 2.47
C GLU A 184 -1.11 -27.98 2.70
N ALA A 185 -1.55 -28.75 1.70
CA ALA A 185 -2.68 -29.67 1.86
C ALA A 185 -2.33 -30.80 2.82
N GLU A 186 -1.14 -31.40 2.67
CA GLU A 186 -0.65 -32.42 3.60
C GLU A 186 -0.50 -31.87 5.02
N GLU A 187 0.13 -30.70 5.18
CA GLU A 187 0.27 -30.03 6.49
C GLU A 187 -1.10 -29.71 7.12
N PHE A 188 -2.08 -29.30 6.30
CA PHE A 188 -3.43 -29.03 6.79
C PHE A 188 -4.09 -30.28 7.35
N GLU A 189 -4.01 -31.40 6.63
CA GLU A 189 -4.56 -32.69 7.09
C GLU A 189 -3.91 -33.14 8.40
N GLU A 190 -2.59 -33.08 8.51
CA GLU A 190 -1.84 -33.43 9.73
C GLU A 190 -2.29 -32.57 10.91
N ARG A 191 -2.30 -31.25 10.75
CA ARG A 191 -2.71 -30.32 11.82
C ARG A 191 -4.17 -30.54 12.26
N MET A 192 -5.09 -30.83 11.33
CA MET A 192 -6.48 -31.13 11.69
C MET A 192 -6.59 -32.45 12.44
N HIS A 193 -5.82 -33.46 12.09
CA HIS A 193 -5.74 -34.74 12.83
C HIS A 193 -5.17 -34.56 14.25
N GLU A 194 -4.24 -33.66 14.44
CA GLU A 194 -3.68 -33.30 15.75
C GLU A 194 -4.66 -32.46 16.60
N GLY A 195 -5.79 -32.06 16.05
CA GLY A 195 -6.84 -31.33 16.75
C GLY A 195 -6.71 -29.80 16.68
N HIS A 196 -5.86 -29.26 15.80
CA HIS A 196 -5.85 -27.84 15.52
C HIS A 196 -7.17 -27.40 14.87
N LYS A 197 -7.61 -26.19 15.20
CA LYS A 197 -8.91 -25.67 14.72
C LYS A 197 -8.77 -24.72 13.54
N LEU A 198 -7.56 -24.27 13.24
CA LEU A 198 -7.27 -23.27 12.25
C LEU A 198 -5.88 -23.45 11.70
N MET A 199 -5.74 -23.29 10.39
CA MET A 199 -4.48 -23.07 9.70
C MET A 199 -4.70 -21.94 8.69
N THR A 200 -3.68 -21.10 8.48
CA THR A 200 -3.69 -20.05 7.47
C THR A 200 -2.45 -20.20 6.60
N THR A 201 -2.51 -19.76 5.35
CA THR A 201 -1.38 -19.87 4.43
C THR A 201 -0.31 -18.82 4.71
N SER A 202 0.96 -19.13 4.45
CA SER A 202 2.11 -18.23 4.64
C SER A 202 2.63 -17.62 3.33
N CYS A 203 1.99 -17.91 2.19
CA CYS A 203 2.45 -17.50 0.86
C CYS A 203 2.54 -15.98 0.64
N CYS A 204 1.83 -15.17 1.45
CA CYS A 204 1.87 -13.72 1.38
C CYS A 204 2.78 -13.13 2.48
N PRO A 205 3.98 -12.60 2.17
CA PRO A 205 4.88 -12.02 3.17
C PRO A 205 4.26 -10.87 3.96
N ALA A 206 3.37 -10.08 3.32
CA ALA A 206 2.67 -8.99 3.98
C ALA A 206 1.68 -9.51 5.03
N TYR A 207 0.99 -10.61 4.74
CA TYR A 207 0.09 -11.27 5.70
C TYR A 207 0.89 -11.80 6.91
N VAL A 208 1.94 -12.57 6.67
CA VAL A 208 2.78 -13.14 7.74
C VAL A 208 3.32 -12.02 8.65
N ARG A 209 3.81 -10.94 8.05
CA ARG A 209 4.29 -9.78 8.80
C ARG A 209 3.16 -9.08 9.57
N ALA A 210 1.97 -8.95 8.99
CA ALA A 210 0.80 -8.39 9.67
C ALA A 210 0.41 -9.21 10.90
N VAL A 211 0.42 -10.53 10.77
CA VAL A 211 0.18 -11.45 11.89
C VAL A 211 1.19 -11.21 13.00
N HIS A 212 2.49 -11.24 12.70
CA HIS A 212 3.52 -11.10 13.73
C HIS A 212 3.51 -9.74 14.44
N ILE A 213 3.19 -8.64 13.73
CA ILE A 213 3.27 -7.29 14.31
C ILE A 213 1.94 -6.85 14.93
N HIS A 214 0.81 -7.11 14.25
CA HIS A 214 -0.46 -6.51 14.59
C HIS A 214 -1.47 -7.48 15.22
N VAL A 215 -1.31 -8.81 15.00
CA VAL A 215 -2.22 -9.84 15.50
C VAL A 215 -1.42 -11.06 15.99
N PRO A 216 -0.56 -10.90 17.02
CA PRO A 216 0.37 -11.95 17.46
C PRO A 216 -0.32 -13.25 17.88
N GLU A 217 -1.57 -13.20 18.30
CA GLU A 217 -2.37 -14.37 18.63
C GLU A 217 -2.62 -15.32 17.45
N LEU A 218 -2.46 -14.85 16.22
CA LEU A 218 -2.53 -15.67 15.01
C LEU A 218 -1.16 -16.27 14.61
N SER A 219 -0.08 -15.89 15.27
CA SER A 219 1.28 -16.37 14.92
C SER A 219 1.47 -17.89 14.91
N PRO A 220 0.73 -18.72 15.69
CA PRO A 220 0.83 -20.16 15.62
C PRO A 220 0.14 -20.82 14.42
N PHE A 221 -0.67 -20.07 13.66
CA PHE A 221 -1.54 -20.64 12.64
C PHE A 221 -1.04 -20.58 11.19
N PRO A 222 -0.11 -19.68 10.77
CA PRO A 222 0.44 -19.73 9.42
C PRO A 222 1.12 -21.07 9.13
N SER A 223 1.03 -21.51 7.86
CA SER A 223 1.71 -22.72 7.38
C SER A 223 3.23 -22.59 7.49
N CYS A 224 3.91 -23.71 7.50
CA CYS A 224 5.37 -23.78 7.56
C CYS A 224 6.04 -23.74 6.17
N THR A 225 5.25 -23.84 5.09
CA THR A 225 5.71 -23.85 3.68
C THR A 225 5.99 -22.48 3.11
#